data_247f1bffac6f26552c02fe9db53684b0
#
_entry.id   247f1bffac6f26552c02fe9db53684b0
#
_cell.length_a   1.000
_cell.length_b   1.000
_cell.length_c   1.000
_cell.angle_alpha   90.00
_cell.angle_beta   90.00
_cell.angle_gamma   90.00
#
_symmetry.space_group_name_H-M   'P 1'
#
loop_
_entity.id
_entity.type
_entity.pdbx_description
1 polymer ?
#
loop_
_entity_poly.entity_id
_entity_poly.type
_entity_poly.pdbx_seq_one_letter_code
_entity_poly.pdbx_strand_id
1 'polypeptide(L)'
;PEPALRPTVVGPPIDEWEGTGQPPLKHVFTTYELGEDTYDESASIETPMGEFLGEMGVGISETIGTGDPDKVTAFEVWLFDKSDIRTITKVLMSEHAYQDDALRARLASKGEAVLDQPGAPCMLETTGLQVRVDVTELIYGEGDEEAPAKSFFEKLTVELVAMTKPPASDDTTLI
;
A
#
# COMPACT_ATOMS: atom_id res chain seq x y z
N PRO A 1 29.01 -2.23 0.35
CA PRO A 1 28.24 -2.39 -0.85
C PRO A 1 27.11 -1.36 -0.86
N GLU A 2 27.06 -0.55 -1.89
CA GLU A 2 26.00 0.42 -2.07
C GLU A 2 24.67 -0.30 -2.21
N PRO A 3 23.59 0.18 -1.55
CA PRO A 3 22.27 -0.37 -1.83
C PRO A 3 21.98 -0.12 -3.31
N ALA A 4 21.70 -1.20 -4.02
CA ALA A 4 21.30 -1.09 -5.41
C ALA A 4 20.10 -0.15 -5.50
N LEU A 5 20.26 0.95 -6.22
CA LEU A 5 19.15 1.83 -6.59
C LEU A 5 18.17 0.96 -7.38
N ARG A 6 17.06 0.59 -6.77
CA ARG A 6 16.02 -0.14 -7.45
C ARG A 6 15.44 0.77 -8.54
N PRO A 7 15.32 0.27 -9.77
CA PRO A 7 14.70 1.07 -10.80
C PRO A 7 13.27 1.40 -10.37
N THR A 8 12.96 2.67 -10.24
CA THR A 8 11.59 3.14 -10.14
C THR A 8 10.93 2.78 -11.47
N VAL A 9 10.16 1.71 -11.48
CA VAL A 9 9.39 1.36 -12.67
C VAL A 9 8.27 2.38 -12.77
N VAL A 10 8.41 3.30 -13.69
CA VAL A 10 7.33 4.23 -14.02
C VAL A 10 6.24 3.42 -14.72
N GLY A 11 5.04 3.48 -14.20
CA GLY A 11 3.90 2.74 -14.72
C GLY A 11 3.53 3.10 -16.17
N PRO A 12 2.50 2.45 -16.72
CA PRO A 12 2.06 2.67 -18.10
C PRO A 12 1.72 4.13 -18.38
N PRO A 13 1.75 4.53 -19.67
CA PRO A 13 1.46 5.91 -20.06
C PRO A 13 0.14 6.43 -19.50
N ILE A 14 0.13 7.70 -19.21
CA ILE A 14 -0.93 8.48 -18.56
C ILE A 14 -2.30 8.37 -19.27
N ASP A 15 -2.33 7.87 -20.49
CA ASP A 15 -3.51 7.85 -21.35
C ASP A 15 -4.60 6.84 -20.97
N GLU A 16 -4.32 5.98 -19.98
CA GLU A 16 -5.28 4.94 -19.55
C GLU A 16 -6.07 5.30 -18.27
N TRP A 17 -5.92 6.52 -17.75
CA TRP A 17 -6.65 6.94 -16.54
C TRP A 17 -8.04 7.45 -16.90
N GLU A 18 -8.97 6.52 -17.07
CA GLU A 18 -10.37 6.87 -17.28
C GLU A 18 -10.97 7.47 -16.00
N GLY A 19 -11.49 8.66 -16.08
CA GLY A 19 -12.49 9.17 -15.15
C GLY A 19 -12.28 10.55 -14.53
N THR A 20 -11.09 11.13 -14.44
CA THR A 20 -10.92 12.42 -13.77
C THR A 20 -10.33 13.53 -14.64
N GLY A 21 -9.85 13.21 -15.83
CA GLY A 21 -9.24 14.21 -16.74
C GLY A 21 -7.93 14.82 -16.24
N GLN A 22 -7.44 14.39 -15.07
CA GLN A 22 -6.18 14.88 -14.51
C GLN A 22 -5.16 13.74 -14.38
N PRO A 23 -3.89 13.97 -14.75
CA PRO A 23 -2.84 12.99 -14.56
C PRO A 23 -2.58 12.76 -13.07
N PRO A 24 -2.15 11.56 -12.66
CA PRO A 24 -1.79 11.30 -11.27
C PRO A 24 -0.60 12.17 -10.85
N LEU A 25 -0.58 12.56 -9.56
CA LEU A 25 0.52 13.31 -8.96
C LEU A 25 1.77 12.46 -8.82
N LYS A 26 1.60 11.18 -8.52
CA LYS A 26 2.67 10.21 -8.36
C LYS A 26 2.17 8.81 -8.65
N HIS A 27 2.98 8.03 -9.34
CA HIS A 27 2.69 6.64 -9.68
C HIS A 27 3.93 5.80 -9.44
N VAL A 28 3.88 4.84 -8.53
CA VAL A 28 5.02 3.98 -8.19
C VAL A 28 4.60 2.53 -8.06
N PHE A 29 5.54 1.64 -8.37
CA PHE A 29 5.48 0.24 -8.02
C PHE A 29 6.54 -0.04 -6.97
N THR A 30 6.21 -0.85 -5.97
CA THR A 30 7.15 -1.30 -4.96
C THR A 30 7.02 -2.80 -4.77
N THR A 31 8.15 -3.49 -4.68
CA THR A 31 8.19 -4.95 -4.59
C THR A 31 8.95 -5.38 -3.36
N TYR A 32 8.31 -6.23 -2.57
CA TYR A 32 8.92 -6.97 -1.48
C TYR A 32 9.27 -8.37 -1.95
N GLU A 33 10.46 -8.84 -1.57
CA GLU A 33 10.87 -10.23 -1.74
C GLU A 33 11.32 -10.82 -0.40
N LEU A 34 11.03 -12.09 -0.18
CA LEU A 34 11.44 -12.80 1.04
C LEU A 34 12.94 -12.63 1.29
N GLY A 35 13.30 -12.24 2.50
CA GLY A 35 14.66 -11.89 2.87
C GLY A 35 14.91 -10.39 3.01
N GLU A 36 13.99 -9.56 2.56
CA GLU A 36 14.05 -8.11 2.73
C GLU A 36 13.44 -7.68 4.07
N ASP A 37 14.05 -8.08 5.16
CA ASP A 37 13.52 -7.96 6.52
C ASP A 37 13.34 -6.50 7.00
N THR A 38 13.94 -5.54 6.30
CA THR A 38 13.81 -4.11 6.58
C THR A 38 13.04 -3.36 5.48
N TYR A 39 12.25 -4.07 4.70
CA TYR A 39 11.47 -3.47 3.63
C TYR A 39 10.56 -2.36 4.14
N ASP A 40 10.78 -1.16 3.64
CA ASP A 40 10.04 0.06 3.96
C ASP A 40 10.30 1.05 2.83
N GLU A 41 9.33 1.21 1.93
CA GLU A 41 9.46 2.03 0.73
C GLU A 41 8.44 3.17 0.76
N SER A 42 8.89 4.38 0.50
CA SER A 42 8.02 5.54 0.46
C SER A 42 8.33 6.45 -0.73
N ALA A 43 7.36 7.29 -1.07
CA ALA A 43 7.46 8.26 -2.15
C ALA A 43 6.78 9.57 -1.76
N SER A 44 7.45 10.69 -2.02
CA SER A 44 6.86 12.01 -1.85
C SER A 44 5.81 12.26 -2.91
N ILE A 45 4.72 12.92 -2.50
CA ILE A 45 3.67 13.38 -3.40
C ILE A 45 3.83 14.88 -3.55
N GLU A 46 4.03 15.33 -4.78
CA GLU A 46 4.30 16.72 -5.09
C GLU A 46 3.40 17.22 -6.23
N THR A 47 3.19 18.54 -6.26
CA THR A 47 2.57 19.18 -7.42
C THR A 47 3.52 19.15 -8.62
N PRO A 48 3.05 19.39 -9.86
CA PRO A 48 3.93 19.54 -11.02
C PRO A 48 4.98 20.63 -10.86
N MET A 49 4.74 21.59 -9.97
CA MET A 49 5.68 22.67 -9.64
C MET A 49 6.68 22.31 -8.54
N GLY A 50 6.63 21.07 -8.00
CA GLY A 50 7.54 20.61 -6.96
C GLY A 50 7.13 20.95 -5.54
N GLU A 51 5.92 21.43 -5.30
CA GLU A 51 5.40 21.68 -3.96
C GLU A 51 5.03 20.37 -3.28
N PHE A 52 5.55 20.15 -2.07
CA PHE A 52 5.28 18.96 -1.28
C PHE A 52 3.84 18.95 -0.75
N LEU A 53 3.09 17.91 -1.05
CA LEU A 53 1.70 17.72 -0.62
C LEU A 53 1.55 16.63 0.44
N GLY A 54 2.38 15.61 0.42
CA GLY A 54 2.32 14.48 1.32
C GLY A 54 3.29 13.38 0.94
N GLU A 55 3.08 12.23 1.53
CA GLU A 55 3.94 11.05 1.33
C GLU A 55 3.10 9.78 1.40
N MET A 56 3.46 8.78 0.64
CA MET A 56 2.83 7.46 0.67
C MET A 56 3.88 6.38 0.74
N GLY A 57 3.51 5.23 1.31
CA GLY A 57 4.47 4.14 1.42
C GLY A 57 3.86 2.80 1.77
N VAL A 58 4.73 1.79 1.73
CA VAL A 58 4.43 0.41 2.09
C VAL A 58 5.58 -0.11 2.94
N GLY A 59 5.26 -0.75 4.06
CA GLY A 59 6.26 -1.36 4.94
C GLY A 59 5.74 -2.63 5.59
N ILE A 60 6.64 -3.37 6.24
CA ILE A 60 6.30 -4.58 6.97
C ILE A 60 5.51 -4.21 8.23
N SER A 61 4.37 -4.88 8.43
CA SER A 61 3.53 -4.70 9.62
C SER A 61 3.66 -5.84 10.62
N GLU A 62 3.63 -7.09 10.16
CA GLU A 62 3.62 -8.27 11.03
C GLU A 62 4.32 -9.44 10.37
N THR A 63 5.00 -10.24 11.20
CA THR A 63 5.64 -11.49 10.79
C THR A 63 4.98 -12.68 11.47
N ILE A 64 5.17 -13.87 10.93
CA ILE A 64 4.64 -15.11 11.46
C ILE A 64 5.76 -16.15 11.58
N GLY A 65 5.64 -17.04 12.60
CA GLY A 65 6.65 -18.06 12.86
C GLY A 65 7.96 -17.48 13.39
N THR A 66 8.98 -18.30 13.39
CA THR A 66 10.33 -17.97 13.83
C THR A 66 11.34 -18.27 12.72
N GLY A 67 12.50 -17.68 12.81
CA GLY A 67 13.59 -18.00 11.90
C GLY A 67 14.06 -16.81 11.07
N ASP A 68 14.99 -17.10 10.20
CA ASP A 68 15.67 -16.16 9.33
C ASP A 68 15.67 -16.75 7.91
N PRO A 69 15.12 -16.04 6.92
CA PRO A 69 14.55 -14.67 6.98
C PRO A 69 13.17 -14.61 7.64
N ASP A 70 12.77 -13.39 8.03
CA ASP A 70 11.44 -13.14 8.57
C ASP A 70 10.35 -13.48 7.55
N LYS A 71 9.28 -14.11 8.03
CA LYS A 71 8.10 -14.44 7.21
C LYS A 71 7.03 -13.40 7.42
N VAL A 72 6.86 -12.51 6.45
CA VAL A 72 5.90 -11.40 6.54
C VAL A 72 4.49 -11.89 6.21
N THR A 73 3.55 -11.65 7.12
CA THR A 73 2.13 -12.01 6.97
C THR A 73 1.23 -10.80 6.71
N ALA A 74 1.70 -9.59 6.99
CA ALA A 74 0.95 -8.37 6.75
C ALA A 74 1.87 -7.18 6.46
N PHE A 75 1.40 -6.28 5.60
CA PHE A 75 2.04 -5.03 5.27
C PHE A 75 1.17 -3.85 5.68
N GLU A 76 1.79 -2.73 6.01
CA GLU A 76 1.10 -1.45 6.15
C GLU A 76 1.24 -0.66 4.86
N VAL A 77 0.14 -0.11 4.39
CA VAL A 77 0.13 0.90 3.35
C VAL A 77 -0.43 2.18 3.93
N TRP A 78 0.25 3.30 3.70
CA TRP A 78 -0.08 4.55 4.39
C TRP A 78 0.00 5.76 3.48
N LEU A 79 -0.76 6.79 3.85
CA LEU A 79 -0.81 8.08 3.19
C LEU A 79 -0.74 9.18 4.26
N PHE A 80 0.25 10.05 4.14
CA PHE A 80 0.34 11.28 4.92
C PHE A 80 -0.08 12.46 4.04
N ASP A 81 -0.97 13.31 4.56
CA ASP A 81 -1.42 14.55 3.92
C ASP A 81 -0.96 15.74 4.75
N LYS A 82 -0.12 16.59 4.16
CA LYS A 82 0.41 17.77 4.80
C LYS A 82 -0.67 18.78 5.15
N SER A 83 -1.75 18.86 4.36
CA SER A 83 -2.78 19.90 4.52
C SER A 83 -3.59 19.76 5.80
N ASP A 84 -3.78 18.53 6.29
CA ASP A 84 -4.49 18.27 7.55
C ASP A 84 -3.63 17.55 8.60
N ILE A 85 -2.34 17.38 8.31
CA ILE A 85 -1.36 16.73 9.18
C ILE A 85 -1.88 15.35 9.65
N ARG A 86 -2.42 14.58 8.71
CA ARG A 86 -3.06 13.31 9.00
C ARG A 86 -2.36 12.18 8.25
N THR A 87 -2.14 11.06 8.95
CA THR A 87 -1.73 9.80 8.34
C THR A 87 -2.85 8.80 8.44
N ILE A 88 -3.23 8.20 7.32
CA ILE A 88 -4.17 7.10 7.27
C ILE A 88 -3.44 5.83 6.83
N THR A 89 -3.75 4.72 7.47
CA THR A 89 -3.10 3.44 7.23
C THR A 89 -4.14 2.34 7.02
N LYS A 90 -3.85 1.44 6.08
CA LYS A 90 -4.55 0.15 5.95
C LYS A 90 -3.54 -0.98 6.07
N VAL A 91 -3.98 -2.12 6.55
CA VAL A 91 -3.14 -3.30 6.74
C VAL A 91 -3.50 -4.34 5.69
N LEU A 92 -2.57 -4.59 4.76
CA LEU A 92 -2.70 -5.62 3.74
C LEU A 92 -2.31 -6.96 4.34
N MET A 93 -3.28 -7.86 4.48
CA MET A 93 -3.10 -9.14 5.16
C MET A 93 -3.04 -10.32 4.21
N SER A 94 -2.18 -11.29 4.54
CA SER A 94 -2.24 -12.61 3.93
C SER A 94 -3.62 -13.25 4.17
N GLU A 95 -3.99 -14.22 3.37
CA GLU A 95 -5.27 -14.93 3.54
C GLU A 95 -5.37 -15.55 4.93
N HIS A 96 -4.29 -16.19 5.41
CA HIS A 96 -4.24 -16.76 6.76
C HIS A 96 -4.48 -15.68 7.84
N ALA A 97 -3.77 -14.56 7.78
CA ALA A 97 -3.92 -13.48 8.75
C ALA A 97 -5.31 -12.87 8.72
N TYR A 98 -5.88 -12.72 7.55
CA TYR A 98 -7.22 -12.15 7.37
C TYR A 98 -8.32 -13.05 7.97
N GLN A 99 -8.13 -14.36 7.94
CA GLN A 99 -9.07 -15.33 8.50
C GLN A 99 -8.84 -15.62 9.99
N ASP A 100 -7.71 -15.22 10.55
CA ASP A 100 -7.37 -15.39 11.96
C ASP A 100 -7.90 -14.21 12.78
N ASP A 101 -8.96 -14.41 13.53
CA ASP A 101 -9.63 -13.36 14.31
C ASP A 101 -8.70 -12.71 15.35
N ALA A 102 -7.83 -13.50 15.98
CA ALA A 102 -6.89 -12.98 16.99
C ALA A 102 -5.83 -12.09 16.34
N LEU A 103 -5.30 -12.49 15.20
CA LEU A 103 -4.31 -11.73 14.46
C LEU A 103 -4.91 -10.43 13.89
N ARG A 104 -6.11 -10.50 13.33
CA ARG A 104 -6.83 -9.32 12.87
C ARG A 104 -7.10 -8.33 14.01
N ALA A 105 -7.53 -8.82 15.15
CA ALA A 105 -7.80 -7.97 16.34
C ALA A 105 -6.52 -7.28 16.81
N ARG A 106 -5.39 -7.98 16.83
CA ARG A 106 -4.09 -7.42 17.20
C ARG A 106 -3.64 -6.30 16.26
N LEU A 107 -3.87 -6.45 14.97
CA LEU A 107 -3.46 -5.49 13.95
C LEU A 107 -4.48 -4.35 13.74
N ALA A 108 -5.68 -4.45 14.30
CA ALA A 108 -6.74 -3.46 14.11
C ALA A 108 -6.35 -2.04 14.58
N SER A 109 -5.46 -1.93 15.57
CA SER A 109 -4.97 -0.63 16.05
C SER A 109 -4.06 0.08 15.04
N LYS A 110 -3.49 -0.63 14.09
CA LYS A 110 -2.61 -0.08 13.06
C LYS A 110 -3.38 0.50 11.88
N GLY A 111 -4.52 -0.10 11.54
CA GLY A 111 -5.35 0.33 10.43
C GLY A 111 -6.40 -0.70 10.05
N GLU A 112 -7.27 -0.32 9.12
CA GLU A 112 -8.30 -1.22 8.59
C GLU A 112 -7.66 -2.41 7.86
N ALA A 113 -8.14 -3.61 8.19
CA ALA A 113 -7.67 -4.84 7.55
C ALA A 113 -8.23 -5.00 6.15
N VAL A 114 -7.36 -5.27 5.20
CA VAL A 114 -7.69 -5.56 3.80
C VAL A 114 -7.04 -6.88 3.42
N LEU A 115 -7.81 -7.77 2.77
CA LEU A 115 -7.24 -8.98 2.21
C LEU A 115 -6.33 -8.61 1.03
N ASP A 116 -5.08 -9.05 1.10
CA ASP A 116 -4.11 -8.85 0.04
C ASP A 116 -4.47 -9.77 -1.14
N GLN A 117 -4.97 -9.15 -2.21
CA GLN A 117 -5.51 -9.89 -3.35
C GLN A 117 -5.30 -9.11 -4.64
N PRO A 118 -4.67 -9.71 -5.67
CA PRO A 118 -4.54 -9.07 -6.97
C PRO A 118 -5.91 -8.75 -7.59
N GLY A 119 -6.02 -7.56 -8.18
CA GLY A 119 -7.24 -7.12 -8.86
C GLY A 119 -8.36 -6.62 -7.96
N ALA A 120 -8.09 -6.45 -6.66
CA ALA A 120 -9.03 -5.89 -5.69
C ALA A 120 -8.41 -4.64 -5.05
N PRO A 121 -8.46 -3.47 -5.73
CA PRO A 121 -7.83 -2.27 -5.22
C PRO A 121 -8.52 -1.73 -3.97
N CYS A 122 -7.76 -1.06 -3.12
CA CYS A 122 -8.30 -0.28 -2.02
C CYS A 122 -7.86 1.18 -2.12
N MET A 123 -8.52 2.04 -1.39
CA MET A 123 -8.27 3.49 -1.43
C MET A 123 -7.87 4.01 -0.06
N LEU A 124 -6.86 4.86 -0.04
CA LEU A 124 -6.52 5.69 1.11
C LEU A 124 -6.94 7.12 0.78
N GLU A 125 -7.74 7.74 1.64
CA GLU A 125 -8.24 9.09 1.41
C GLU A 125 -8.02 9.97 2.64
N THR A 126 -7.51 11.17 2.38
CA THR A 126 -7.41 12.26 3.33
C THR A 126 -8.22 13.44 2.83
N THR A 127 -8.11 14.61 3.46
CA THR A 127 -8.85 15.79 3.04
C THR A 127 -8.51 16.22 1.61
N GLY A 128 -7.23 16.19 1.24
CA GLY A 128 -6.77 16.71 -0.05
C GLY A 128 -6.21 15.68 -1.01
N LEU A 129 -5.95 14.45 -0.55
CA LEU A 129 -5.27 13.42 -1.33
C LEU A 129 -6.03 12.10 -1.34
N GLN A 130 -5.77 11.34 -2.39
CA GLN A 130 -6.33 10.02 -2.59
C GLN A 130 -5.24 9.13 -3.18
N VAL A 131 -5.03 7.95 -2.60
CA VAL A 131 -4.11 6.95 -3.12
C VAL A 131 -4.85 5.66 -3.40
N ARG A 132 -4.78 5.22 -4.65
CA ARG A 132 -5.25 3.90 -5.04
C ARG A 132 -4.12 2.90 -4.82
N VAL A 133 -4.45 1.80 -4.16
CA VAL A 133 -3.52 0.72 -3.82
C VAL A 133 -3.96 -0.54 -4.52
N ASP A 134 -3.12 -1.05 -5.42
CA ASP A 134 -3.36 -2.31 -6.14
C ASP A 134 -2.24 -3.29 -5.86
N VAL A 135 -2.60 -4.53 -5.57
CA VAL A 135 -1.64 -5.64 -5.57
C VAL A 135 -1.58 -6.18 -7.01
N THR A 136 -0.43 -6.04 -7.64
CA THR A 136 -0.23 -6.47 -9.02
C THR A 136 0.44 -7.83 -9.13
N GLU A 137 1.19 -8.24 -8.11
CA GLU A 137 1.80 -9.56 -8.04
C GLU A 137 1.83 -10.04 -6.59
N LEU A 138 1.44 -11.29 -6.37
CA LEU A 138 1.46 -11.90 -5.07
C LEU A 138 1.86 -13.37 -5.22
N ILE A 139 2.93 -13.75 -4.51
CA ILE A 139 3.37 -15.14 -4.41
C ILE A 139 3.52 -15.46 -2.93
N TYR A 140 2.80 -16.46 -2.47
CA TYR A 140 2.95 -16.98 -1.13
C TYR A 140 4.13 -17.93 -1.04
N GLY A 141 4.82 -17.91 0.10
CA GLY A 141 5.80 -18.92 0.45
C GLY A 141 5.15 -20.27 0.72
N GLU A 142 5.93 -21.33 0.57
CA GLU A 142 5.48 -22.70 0.85
C GLU A 142 5.27 -22.87 2.36
N GLY A 143 4.06 -23.29 2.76
CA GLY A 143 3.71 -23.45 4.16
C GLY A 143 4.41 -24.64 4.83
N ASP A 144 4.59 -24.52 6.15
CA ASP A 144 5.14 -25.55 7.02
C ASP A 144 4.34 -25.63 8.34
N GLU A 145 4.88 -26.34 9.35
CA GLU A 145 4.19 -26.51 10.64
C GLU A 145 4.08 -25.20 11.44
N GLU A 146 5.04 -24.29 11.31
CA GLU A 146 5.04 -23.00 12.01
C GLU A 146 4.32 -21.90 11.24
N ALA A 147 4.35 -21.98 9.93
CA ALA A 147 3.74 -21.00 9.04
C ALA A 147 2.85 -21.74 8.02
N PRO A 148 1.53 -21.79 8.26
CA PRO A 148 0.60 -22.50 7.38
C PRO A 148 0.62 -21.99 5.93
N ALA A 149 -0.02 -22.72 5.03
CA ALA A 149 -0.21 -22.27 3.66
C ALA A 149 -0.87 -20.89 3.61
N LYS A 150 -0.42 -20.01 2.69
CA LYS A 150 -0.92 -18.65 2.50
C LYS A 150 -0.80 -17.76 3.75
N SER A 151 0.23 -18.00 4.56
CA SER A 151 0.48 -17.23 5.77
C SER A 151 1.61 -16.21 5.65
N PHE A 152 2.48 -16.35 4.66
CA PHE A 152 3.55 -15.40 4.43
C PHE A 152 3.85 -15.21 2.95
N PHE A 153 4.40 -14.06 2.62
CA PHE A 153 4.68 -13.70 1.23
C PHE A 153 6.13 -14.05 0.86
N GLU A 154 6.28 -14.69 -0.29
CA GLU A 154 7.57 -14.80 -0.96
C GLU A 154 7.84 -13.58 -1.82
N LYS A 155 6.80 -13.03 -2.45
CA LYS A 155 6.88 -11.81 -3.24
C LYS A 155 5.55 -11.05 -3.22
N LEU A 156 5.65 -9.74 -3.11
CA LEU A 156 4.49 -8.86 -3.20
C LEU A 156 4.87 -7.60 -3.97
N THR A 157 4.14 -7.31 -5.04
CA THR A 157 4.26 -6.03 -5.76
C THR A 157 2.98 -5.23 -5.58
N VAL A 158 3.15 -3.99 -5.14
CA VAL A 158 2.06 -3.05 -4.89
C VAL A 158 2.23 -1.85 -5.80
N GLU A 159 1.15 -1.46 -6.46
CA GLU A 159 1.06 -0.23 -7.24
C GLU A 159 0.36 0.84 -6.41
N LEU A 160 0.98 2.01 -6.30
CA LEU A 160 0.44 3.17 -5.61
C LEU A 160 0.25 4.31 -6.61
N VAL A 161 -0.97 4.85 -6.66
CA VAL A 161 -1.31 5.98 -7.52
C VAL A 161 -1.89 7.09 -6.67
N ALA A 162 -1.17 8.20 -6.55
CA ALA A 162 -1.60 9.37 -5.79
C ALA A 162 -2.28 10.39 -6.71
N MET A 163 -3.42 10.89 -6.25
CA MET A 163 -4.21 11.88 -6.96
C MET A 163 -4.68 12.96 -5.98
N THR A 164 -4.95 14.15 -6.50
CA THR A 164 -5.70 15.14 -5.75
C THR A 164 -7.12 14.63 -5.57
N LYS A 165 -7.61 14.66 -4.32
CA LYS A 165 -9.00 14.31 -4.05
C LYS A 165 -9.89 15.38 -4.68
N PRO A 166 -10.91 14.99 -5.51
CA PRO A 166 -11.83 15.97 -6.05
C PRO A 166 -12.57 16.68 -4.92
N PRO A 167 -12.87 18.00 -5.06
CA PRO A 167 -13.65 18.71 -4.06
C PRO A 167 -14.98 17.99 -3.87
N ALA A 168 -15.44 17.90 -2.60
CA ALA A 168 -16.77 17.40 -2.31
C ALA A 168 -17.76 18.16 -3.20
N SER A 169 -18.53 17.43 -4.02
CA SER A 169 -19.61 18.05 -4.76
C SER A 169 -20.56 18.64 -3.71
N ASP A 170 -20.60 19.97 -3.63
CA ASP A 170 -21.67 20.67 -2.98
C ASP A 170 -22.93 20.39 -3.80
N ASP A 171 -23.60 19.29 -3.48
CA ASP A 171 -24.96 19.06 -3.93
C ASP A 171 -25.88 19.96 -3.08
N THR A 172 -25.64 21.26 -3.20
CA THR A 172 -26.60 22.23 -2.74
C THR A 172 -27.65 22.32 -3.83
N THR A 173 -28.56 21.35 -3.83
CA THR A 173 -29.82 21.50 -4.50
C THR A 173 -30.56 22.62 -3.77
N LEU A 174 -30.31 23.85 -4.17
CA LEU A 174 -31.17 24.94 -3.81
C LEU A 174 -32.50 24.73 -4.53
N ILE A 175 -33.49 24.38 -3.80
CA ILE A 175 -34.89 24.47 -4.22
C ILE A 175 -35.29 25.95 -4.22
#